data_cbb655f2bf57d4b1b9c8890eb8eb5aa8
#
_entry.id   cbb655f2bf57d4b1b9c8890eb8eb5aa8
#
_cell.length_a   1.000
_cell.length_b   1.000
_cell.length_c   1.000
_cell.angle_alpha   90.00
_cell.angle_beta   90.00
_cell.angle_gamma   90.00
#
_symmetry.space_group_name_H-M   'P 1'
#
loop_
_entity.id
_entity.type
_entity.pdbx_description
1 polymer ?
#
loop_
_entity_poly.entity_id
_entity_poly.type
_entity_poly.pdbx_seq_one_letter_code
_entity_poly.pdbx_strand_id
1 'polypeptide(L)'
;MGFWIFMLVCVLLIPIAMLAIGIRYSCHAPKKIQALHGYRSQWSMKNQATWEFAHHYCGRLWKWFGAASLPLSTLAMLPLLGRKADAVGIWSWVPIGAQLLLMVVSIVLTERALRRNFDEYGNPKAGGHNR
;
A
#
# COMPACT_ATOMS: atom_id res chain seq x y z
N MET A 1 -13.47 26.96 -1.81
CA MET A 1 -14.04 25.80 -1.08
C MET A 1 -14.17 24.57 -1.99
N GLY A 2 -14.70 24.75 -3.20
CA GLY A 2 -14.84 23.62 -4.12
C GLY A 2 -13.54 22.94 -4.47
N PHE A 3 -12.46 23.73 -4.70
CA PHE A 3 -11.16 23.15 -5.03
C PHE A 3 -10.58 22.38 -3.83
N TRP A 4 -10.80 22.89 -2.61
CA TRP A 4 -10.37 22.18 -1.40
C TRP A 4 -11.06 20.82 -1.28
N ILE A 5 -12.36 20.78 -1.54
CA ILE A 5 -13.12 19.53 -1.51
C ILE A 5 -12.59 18.57 -2.58
N PHE A 6 -12.35 19.07 -3.78
CA PHE A 6 -11.78 18.27 -4.87
C PHE A 6 -10.45 17.66 -4.46
N MET A 7 -9.54 18.47 -3.90
CA MET A 7 -8.24 17.97 -3.47
C MET A 7 -8.35 17.02 -2.30
N LEU A 8 -9.28 17.24 -1.38
CA LEU A 8 -9.52 16.32 -0.29
C LEU A 8 -9.93 14.94 -0.81
N VAL A 9 -10.84 14.91 -1.78
CA VAL A 9 -11.25 13.65 -2.41
C VAL A 9 -10.05 12.97 -3.06
N CYS A 10 -9.24 13.73 -3.82
CA CYS A 10 -8.06 13.15 -4.46
C CYS A 10 -7.07 12.58 -3.44
N VAL A 11 -6.83 13.32 -2.36
CA VAL A 11 -5.91 12.89 -1.31
C VAL A 11 -6.41 11.61 -0.62
N LEU A 12 -7.71 11.50 -0.41
CA LEU A 12 -8.28 10.34 0.28
C LEU A 12 -8.45 9.12 -0.62
N LEU A 13 -8.41 9.28 -1.94
CA LEU A 13 -8.55 8.13 -2.84
C LEU A 13 -7.45 7.09 -2.65
N ILE A 14 -6.22 7.52 -2.45
CA ILE A 14 -5.08 6.61 -2.27
C ILE A 14 -5.26 5.74 -1.01
N PRO A 15 -5.47 6.31 0.18
CA PRO A 15 -5.63 5.47 1.37
C PRO A 15 -6.91 4.63 1.34
N ILE A 16 -7.98 5.11 0.71
CA ILE A 16 -9.18 4.30 0.56
C ILE A 16 -8.90 3.09 -0.32
N ALA A 17 -8.20 3.30 -1.44
CA ALA A 17 -7.82 2.20 -2.33
C ALA A 17 -6.87 1.24 -1.63
N MET A 18 -5.88 1.76 -0.90
CA MET A 18 -4.95 0.92 -0.14
C MET A 18 -5.69 0.07 0.89
N LEU A 19 -6.63 0.68 1.61
CA LEU A 19 -7.40 -0.03 2.63
C LEU A 19 -8.24 -1.13 2.00
N ALA A 20 -8.96 -0.81 0.92
CA ALA A 20 -9.82 -1.77 0.25
C ALA A 20 -9.02 -2.94 -0.32
N ILE A 21 -7.96 -2.64 -1.05
CA ILE A 21 -7.09 -3.67 -1.63
C ILE A 21 -6.39 -4.46 -0.53
N GLY A 22 -5.95 -3.76 0.53
CA GLY A 22 -5.28 -4.41 1.65
C GLY A 22 -6.18 -5.40 2.36
N ILE A 23 -7.43 -5.04 2.61
CA ILE A 23 -8.39 -5.94 3.24
C ILE A 23 -8.60 -7.16 2.35
N ARG A 24 -8.80 -6.94 1.06
CA ARG A 24 -9.04 -8.05 0.13
C ARG A 24 -7.84 -9.00 0.09
N TYR A 25 -6.63 -8.47 -0.08
CA TYR A 25 -5.44 -9.31 -0.24
C TYR A 25 -4.96 -9.90 1.07
N SER A 26 -5.27 -9.30 2.21
CA SER A 26 -4.91 -9.91 3.49
C SER A 26 -5.73 -11.16 3.77
N CYS A 27 -6.91 -11.27 3.17
CA CYS A 27 -7.80 -12.43 3.33
C CYS A 27 -7.76 -13.36 2.13
N HIS A 28 -7.66 -12.78 0.91
CA HIS A 28 -7.78 -13.54 -0.33
C HIS A 28 -6.77 -13.06 -1.35
N ALA A 29 -5.67 -13.80 -1.49
CA ALA A 29 -4.71 -13.52 -2.56
C ALA A 29 -5.31 -13.93 -3.91
N PRO A 30 -4.90 -13.29 -5.03
CA PRO A 30 -5.30 -13.77 -6.34
C PRO A 30 -4.88 -15.22 -6.53
N LYS A 31 -5.76 -16.03 -7.06
CA LYS A 31 -5.54 -17.48 -7.13
C LYS A 31 -4.43 -17.87 -8.09
N LYS A 32 -4.30 -17.14 -9.19
CA LYS A 32 -3.31 -17.46 -10.22
C LYS A 32 -2.22 -16.41 -10.28
N ILE A 33 -0.99 -16.85 -10.42
CA ILE A 33 0.13 -15.94 -10.69
C ILE A 33 -0.10 -15.33 -12.07
N GLN A 34 -0.12 -14.00 -12.13
CA GLN A 34 -0.40 -13.31 -13.38
C GLN A 34 0.31 -11.96 -13.38
N ALA A 35 0.48 -11.41 -14.59
CA ALA A 35 1.17 -10.14 -14.77
C ALA A 35 0.22 -8.96 -14.89
N LEU A 36 -1.10 -9.15 -14.74
CA LEU A 36 -2.07 -8.11 -14.99
C LEU A 36 -2.38 -7.25 -13.76
N HIS A 37 -2.45 -7.87 -12.58
CA HIS A 37 -2.73 -7.12 -11.37
C HIS A 37 -2.17 -7.83 -10.15
N GLY A 38 -2.12 -7.11 -9.02
CA GLY A 38 -1.62 -7.61 -7.77
C GLY A 38 -0.13 -7.30 -7.58
N TYR A 39 0.46 -7.85 -6.54
CA TYR A 39 1.88 -7.71 -6.26
C TYR A 39 2.68 -8.62 -7.19
N ARG A 40 3.54 -8.04 -8.01
CA ARG A 40 4.16 -8.76 -9.13
C ARG A 40 5.67 -8.64 -9.17
N SER A 41 6.33 -8.90 -8.07
CA SER A 41 7.78 -8.93 -8.08
C SER A 41 8.28 -10.30 -8.58
N GLN A 42 9.56 -10.34 -8.97
CA GLN A 42 10.15 -11.61 -9.40
C GLN A 42 10.07 -12.66 -8.30
N TRP A 43 10.31 -12.26 -7.05
CA TRP A 43 10.24 -13.19 -5.92
C TRP A 43 8.83 -13.65 -5.63
N SER A 44 7.84 -12.77 -5.77
CA SER A 44 6.45 -13.13 -5.50
C SER A 44 5.90 -14.09 -6.53
N MET A 45 6.42 -14.05 -7.74
CA MET A 45 5.91 -14.86 -8.86
C MET A 45 6.67 -16.17 -9.05
N LYS A 46 7.56 -16.55 -8.15
CA LYS A 46 8.34 -17.78 -8.28
C LYS A 46 7.48 -19.04 -8.18
N ASN A 47 6.53 -19.06 -7.27
CA ASN A 47 5.58 -20.16 -7.15
C ASN A 47 4.33 -19.67 -6.41
N GLN A 48 3.37 -20.58 -6.23
CA GLN A 48 2.12 -20.21 -5.58
C GLN A 48 2.31 -19.80 -4.12
N ALA A 49 3.24 -20.43 -3.41
CA ALA A 49 3.50 -20.10 -2.02
C ALA A 49 4.05 -18.69 -1.87
N THR A 50 5.02 -18.30 -2.70
CA THR A 50 5.57 -16.94 -2.66
C THR A 50 4.52 -15.91 -3.10
N TRP A 51 3.70 -16.25 -4.09
CA TRP A 51 2.64 -15.38 -4.58
C TRP A 51 1.63 -15.08 -3.47
N GLU A 52 1.15 -16.12 -2.80
CA GLU A 52 0.18 -15.94 -1.73
C GLU A 52 0.79 -15.23 -0.53
N PHE A 53 2.03 -15.59 -0.17
CA PHE A 53 2.72 -14.91 0.93
C PHE A 53 2.83 -13.41 0.67
N ALA A 54 3.27 -13.05 -0.54
CA ALA A 54 3.47 -11.64 -0.89
C ALA A 54 2.15 -10.87 -0.80
N HIS A 55 1.07 -11.44 -1.33
CA HIS A 55 -0.22 -10.77 -1.32
C HIS A 55 -0.79 -10.63 0.08
N HIS A 56 -0.68 -11.67 0.91
CA HIS A 56 -1.15 -11.58 2.29
C HIS A 56 -0.33 -10.59 3.11
N TYR A 57 0.98 -10.62 2.95
CA TYR A 57 1.87 -9.73 3.70
C TYR A 57 1.67 -8.27 3.29
N CYS A 58 1.75 -7.99 2.00
CA CYS A 58 1.56 -6.64 1.47
C CYS A 58 0.15 -6.14 1.76
N GLY A 59 -0.85 -7.01 1.65
CA GLY A 59 -2.23 -6.65 1.94
C GLY A 59 -2.42 -6.23 3.38
N ARG A 60 -1.79 -6.93 4.32
CA ARG A 60 -1.86 -6.52 5.73
C ARG A 60 -1.21 -5.16 5.95
N LEU A 61 -0.07 -4.92 5.31
CA LEU A 61 0.59 -3.62 5.41
C LEU A 61 -0.29 -2.52 4.84
N TRP A 62 -0.86 -2.74 3.68
CA TRP A 62 -1.73 -1.75 3.03
C TRP A 62 -3.00 -1.50 3.84
N LYS A 63 -3.54 -2.53 4.47
CA LYS A 63 -4.71 -2.38 5.33
C LYS A 63 -4.40 -1.42 6.48
N TRP A 64 -3.29 -1.65 7.17
CA TRP A 64 -2.91 -0.80 8.30
C TRP A 64 -2.46 0.59 7.86
N PHE A 65 -1.66 0.65 6.79
CA PHE A 65 -1.19 1.94 6.27
C PHE A 65 -2.35 2.78 5.76
N GLY A 66 -3.29 2.17 5.04
CA GLY A 66 -4.46 2.87 4.55
C GLY A 66 -5.34 3.37 5.70
N ALA A 67 -5.57 2.50 6.68
CA ALA A 67 -6.38 2.88 7.84
C ALA A 67 -5.75 4.03 8.63
N ALA A 68 -4.43 4.03 8.77
CA ALA A 68 -3.72 5.12 9.46
C ALA A 68 -3.68 6.38 8.60
N SER A 69 -3.53 6.23 7.28
CA SER A 69 -3.42 7.37 6.37
C SER A 69 -4.72 8.16 6.26
N LEU A 70 -5.88 7.51 6.40
CA LEU A 70 -7.15 8.19 6.26
C LEU A 70 -7.30 9.36 7.25
N PRO A 71 -7.21 9.15 8.57
CA PRO A 71 -7.32 10.26 9.50
C PRO A 71 -6.16 11.24 9.40
N LEU A 72 -4.94 10.75 9.17
CA LEU A 72 -3.77 11.63 9.07
C LEU A 72 -3.88 12.55 7.87
N SER A 73 -4.34 12.03 6.73
CA SER A 73 -4.52 12.84 5.53
C SER A 73 -5.62 13.88 5.73
N THR A 74 -6.71 13.50 6.37
CA THR A 74 -7.79 14.43 6.68
C THR A 74 -7.28 15.55 7.58
N LEU A 75 -6.52 15.22 8.62
CA LEU A 75 -5.95 16.20 9.51
C LEU A 75 -4.99 17.14 8.79
N ALA A 76 -4.22 16.60 7.84
CA ALA A 76 -3.28 17.41 7.06
C ALA A 76 -4.01 18.41 6.15
N MET A 77 -5.23 18.09 5.72
CA MET A 77 -6.01 18.98 4.87
C MET A 77 -6.77 20.07 5.63
N LEU A 78 -7.01 19.85 6.93
CA LEU A 78 -7.80 20.82 7.71
C LEU A 78 -7.19 22.22 7.74
N PRO A 79 -5.86 22.41 7.95
CA PRO A 79 -5.28 23.74 7.97
C PRO A 79 -5.39 24.47 6.63
N LEU A 80 -5.68 23.75 5.57
CA LEU A 80 -5.82 24.35 4.23
C LEU A 80 -7.23 24.83 3.95
N LEU A 81 -8.16 24.55 4.84
CA LEU A 81 -9.55 24.97 4.69
C LEU A 81 -9.61 26.50 4.71
N GLY A 82 -10.21 27.10 3.70
CA GLY A 82 -10.28 28.54 3.59
C GLY A 82 -9.06 29.20 2.96
N ARG A 83 -8.04 28.43 2.62
CA ARG A 83 -6.84 28.95 1.95
C ARG A 83 -7.10 29.11 0.46
N LYS A 84 -6.22 29.87 -0.20
CA LYS A 84 -6.29 30.07 -1.64
C LYS A 84 -6.02 28.76 -2.38
N ALA A 85 -6.55 28.65 -3.59
CA ALA A 85 -6.38 27.45 -4.41
C ALA A 85 -4.92 27.09 -4.63
N ASP A 86 -4.05 28.09 -4.81
CA ASP A 86 -2.62 27.83 -5.00
C ASP A 86 -2.01 27.12 -3.80
N ALA A 87 -2.33 27.59 -2.58
CA ALA A 87 -1.82 26.98 -1.37
C ALA A 87 -2.37 25.56 -1.20
N VAL A 88 -3.66 25.38 -1.45
CA VAL A 88 -4.29 24.06 -1.35
C VAL A 88 -3.63 23.10 -2.35
N GLY A 89 -3.44 23.52 -3.58
CA GLY A 89 -2.85 22.68 -4.62
C GLY A 89 -1.43 22.27 -4.28
N ILE A 90 -0.61 23.20 -3.80
CA ILE A 90 0.80 22.92 -3.48
C ILE A 90 0.90 22.02 -2.25
N TRP A 91 0.22 22.38 -1.17
CA TRP A 91 0.36 21.66 0.11
C TRP A 91 -0.34 20.30 0.11
N SER A 92 -1.29 20.07 -0.81
CA SER A 92 -1.91 18.75 -0.93
C SER A 92 -0.92 17.68 -1.39
N TRP A 93 0.18 18.07 -2.02
CA TRP A 93 1.21 17.12 -2.40
C TRP A 93 1.95 16.51 -1.19
N VAL A 94 1.90 17.15 -0.02
CA VAL A 94 2.55 16.64 1.18
C VAL A 94 1.90 15.30 1.62
N PRO A 95 0.58 15.24 1.86
CA PRO A 95 -0.03 13.96 2.20
C PRO A 95 0.05 12.94 1.07
N ILE A 96 -0.07 13.37 -0.19
CA ILE A 96 0.06 12.47 -1.33
C ILE A 96 1.46 11.85 -1.37
N GLY A 97 2.49 12.67 -1.19
CA GLY A 97 3.86 12.18 -1.16
C GLY A 97 4.11 11.21 -0.03
N ALA A 98 3.56 11.49 1.16
CA ALA A 98 3.67 10.59 2.30
C ALA A 98 3.00 9.26 2.02
N GLN A 99 1.82 9.27 1.38
CA GLN A 99 1.11 8.06 1.02
C GLN A 99 1.90 7.22 0.02
N LEU A 100 2.48 7.88 -0.99
CA LEU A 100 3.30 7.17 -1.98
C LEU A 100 4.55 6.57 -1.32
N LEU A 101 5.14 7.28 -0.37
CA LEU A 101 6.27 6.76 0.39
C LEU A 101 5.88 5.51 1.17
N LEU A 102 4.69 5.50 1.79
CA LEU A 102 4.20 4.32 2.50
C LEU A 102 4.02 3.14 1.55
N MET A 103 3.56 3.39 0.33
CA MET A 103 3.43 2.33 -0.67
C MET A 103 4.79 1.74 -1.01
N VAL A 104 5.80 2.58 -1.23
CA VAL A 104 7.16 2.12 -1.52
C VAL A 104 7.71 1.33 -0.34
N VAL A 105 7.52 1.83 0.88
CA VAL A 105 7.97 1.13 2.09
C VAL A 105 7.31 -0.25 2.20
N SER A 106 6.01 -0.34 1.89
CA SER A 106 5.32 -1.63 1.95
C SER A 106 5.92 -2.63 0.96
N ILE A 107 6.26 -2.16 -0.24
CA ILE A 107 6.89 -3.03 -1.25
C ILE A 107 8.26 -3.51 -0.75
N VAL A 108 9.08 -2.61 -0.22
CA VAL A 108 10.40 -2.97 0.31
C VAL A 108 10.27 -3.98 1.44
N LEU A 109 9.34 -3.75 2.36
CA LEU A 109 9.15 -4.66 3.49
C LEU A 109 8.67 -6.03 3.02
N THR A 110 7.79 -6.07 2.02
CA THR A 110 7.29 -7.34 1.46
C THR A 110 8.43 -8.11 0.79
N GLU A 111 9.26 -7.42 0.01
CA GLU A 111 10.40 -8.08 -0.63
C GLU A 111 11.42 -8.61 0.39
N ARG A 112 11.68 -7.85 1.43
CA ARG A 112 12.57 -8.31 2.50
C ARG A 112 11.99 -9.52 3.22
N ALA A 113 10.69 -9.54 3.45
CA ALA A 113 10.03 -10.67 4.07
C ALA A 113 10.09 -11.90 3.16
N LEU A 114 9.89 -11.73 1.86
CA LEU A 114 10.01 -12.82 0.90
C LEU A 114 11.42 -13.40 0.92
N ARG A 115 12.44 -12.55 0.90
CA ARG A 115 13.84 -13.00 0.90
C ARG A 115 14.23 -13.68 2.21
N ARG A 116 13.58 -13.29 3.29
CA ARG A 116 13.84 -13.88 4.60
C ARG A 116 13.19 -15.24 4.76
N ASN A 117 12.00 -15.43 4.18
CA ASN A 117 11.21 -16.63 4.36
C ASN A 117 11.35 -17.65 3.23
N PHE A 118 11.84 -17.24 2.07
CA PHE A 118 12.00 -18.10 0.90
C PHE A 118 13.39 -17.92 0.30
N ASP A 119 13.90 -18.98 -0.32
CA ASP A 119 15.18 -18.91 -1.02
C ASP A 119 14.99 -18.44 -2.46
N GLU A 120 16.09 -18.39 -3.23
CA GLU A 120 16.05 -17.90 -4.60
C GLU A 120 15.22 -18.79 -5.54
N TYR A 121 14.95 -20.02 -5.11
CA TYR A 121 14.11 -20.95 -5.87
C TYR A 121 12.66 -20.95 -5.42
N GLY A 122 12.32 -20.10 -4.46
CA GLY A 122 10.95 -20.03 -3.95
C GLY A 122 10.60 -21.05 -2.90
N ASN A 123 11.58 -21.78 -2.38
CA ASN A 123 11.35 -22.77 -1.32
C ASN A 123 11.43 -22.10 0.06
N PRO A 124 10.59 -22.54 1.03
CA PRO A 124 10.67 -21.99 2.38
C PRO A 124 12.04 -22.23 2.99
N LYS A 125 12.61 -21.19 3.61
CA LYS A 125 13.87 -21.34 4.31
C LYS A 125 13.67 -21.95 5.68
N ALA A 126 14.65 -22.72 6.14
CA ALA A 126 14.65 -23.24 7.50
C ALA A 126 14.65 -22.04 8.47
N GLY A 127 13.73 -22.05 9.43
CA GLY A 127 13.61 -20.98 10.40
C GLY A 127 12.87 -19.76 9.87
N GLY A 128 12.50 -19.72 8.59
CA GLY A 128 11.79 -18.59 7.99
C GLY A 128 10.28 -18.72 8.10
N HIS A 129 9.79 -19.18 9.20
CA HIS A 129 8.37 -19.46 9.37
C HIS A 129 7.59 -18.29 9.95
N ASN A 130 8.23 -17.22 10.32
CA ASN A 130 7.55 -16.07 10.89
C ASN A 130 6.91 -15.28 9.77
N ARG A 131 5.63 -15.35 9.69
CA ARG A 131 4.86 -14.72 8.65
C ARG A 131 4.17 -13.47 9.15
#